data_0d8ecf11f94dacea5cd539ddd0544842
#
_entry.id   0d8ecf11f94dacea5cd539ddd0544842
#
_cell.length_a   1.000
_cell.length_b   1.000
_cell.length_c   1.000
_cell.angle_alpha   90.00
_cell.angle_beta   90.00
_cell.angle_gamma   90.00
#
_symmetry.space_group_name_H-M   'P 1'
#
loop_
_entity.id
_entity.type
_entity.pdbx_description
1 polymer ?
#
loop_
_entity_poly.entity_id
_entity_poly.type
_entity_poly.pdbx_seq_one_letter_code
_entity_poly.pdbx_strand_id
1 'polypeptide(L)'
;MTYSREEQETILNFDNSTGQWNVYSTVPKHIRKLANLCDLETLEEEDGRPTAVKGILQEKQVTMKKLRVMTEEQRQKAAERLSKARNTVINNEK
;
A
#
# COMPACT_ATOMS: atom_id res chain seq x y z
N MET A 1 22.18 -9.74 8.50
CA MET A 1 22.05 -8.73 9.54
C MET A 1 20.64 -8.11 9.48
N THR A 2 19.93 -8.12 10.61
CA THR A 2 18.59 -7.55 10.66
C THR A 2 18.68 -6.05 10.89
N TYR A 3 17.94 -5.28 10.12
CA TYR A 3 17.91 -3.84 10.28
C TYR A 3 17.04 -3.44 11.45
N SER A 4 17.48 -2.45 12.22
CA SER A 4 16.66 -1.87 13.27
C SER A 4 15.49 -1.09 12.63
N ARG A 5 14.46 -0.80 13.42
CA ARG A 5 13.31 -0.02 12.92
C ARG A 5 13.71 1.31 12.29
N GLU A 6 14.71 1.95 12.89
CA GLU A 6 15.19 3.25 12.40
C GLU A 6 15.96 3.12 11.09
N GLU A 7 16.56 1.96 10.85
CA GLU A 7 17.32 1.70 9.63
C GLU A 7 16.46 1.14 8.50
N GLN A 8 15.25 0.67 8.82
CA GLN A 8 14.35 0.11 7.82
C GLN A 8 13.76 1.22 6.96
N GLU A 9 13.81 1.01 5.65
CA GLU A 9 13.28 2.00 4.72
C GLU A 9 12.73 1.33 3.47
N THR A 10 11.80 2.01 2.82
CA THR A 10 11.29 1.62 1.51
C THR A 10 11.43 2.83 0.59
N ILE A 11 12.06 2.61 -0.55
CA ILE A 11 12.30 3.65 -1.52
C ILE A 11 11.57 3.31 -2.81
N LEU A 12 10.81 4.26 -3.33
CA LEU A 12 10.13 4.16 -4.60
C LEU A 12 10.69 5.25 -5.51
N ASN A 13 11.28 4.85 -6.61
CA ASN A 13 11.86 5.79 -7.56
C ASN A 13 11.25 5.56 -8.93
N PHE A 14 10.51 6.55 -9.44
CA PHE A 14 9.86 6.43 -10.72
C PHE A 14 10.79 6.81 -11.85
N ASP A 15 10.94 5.93 -12.83
CA ASP A 15 11.70 6.17 -14.04
C ASP A 15 10.72 6.52 -15.16
N ASN A 16 10.66 7.78 -15.52
CA ASN A 16 9.73 8.25 -16.53
C ASN A 16 10.04 7.72 -17.94
N SER A 17 11.29 7.33 -18.18
CA SER A 17 11.66 6.80 -19.49
C SER A 17 11.13 5.38 -19.73
N THR A 18 10.96 4.61 -18.66
CA THR A 18 10.41 3.25 -18.73
C THR A 18 8.96 3.17 -18.29
N GLY A 19 8.48 4.20 -17.57
CA GLY A 19 7.14 4.19 -16.98
C GLY A 19 7.02 3.20 -15.84
N GLN A 20 8.09 2.95 -15.12
CA GLN A 20 8.14 1.95 -14.06
C GLN A 20 8.72 2.53 -12.78
N TRP A 21 8.33 1.92 -11.65
CA TRP A 21 8.87 2.26 -10.34
C TRP A 21 9.95 1.26 -9.96
N ASN A 22 11.12 1.77 -9.59
CA ASN A 22 12.17 0.95 -8.99
C ASN A 22 11.98 0.98 -7.48
N VAL A 23 11.82 -0.20 -6.90
CA VAL A 23 11.50 -0.34 -5.48
C VAL A 23 12.66 -1.01 -4.76
N TYR A 24 13.00 -0.46 -3.61
CA TYR A 24 13.95 -1.06 -2.68
C TYR A 24 13.33 -1.04 -1.30
N SER A 25 13.43 -2.13 -0.57
CA SER A 25 12.85 -2.19 0.76
C SER A 25 13.62 -3.09 1.71
N THR A 26 13.75 -2.63 2.95
CA THR A 26 14.26 -3.41 4.07
C THR A 26 13.18 -3.55 5.16
N VAL A 27 11.96 -3.10 4.87
CA VAL A 27 10.84 -3.16 5.82
C VAL A 27 10.10 -4.48 5.65
N PRO A 28 10.09 -5.37 6.66
CA PRO A 28 9.50 -6.71 6.50
C PRO A 28 8.06 -6.73 6.00
N LYS A 29 7.21 -5.86 6.51
CA LYS A 29 5.81 -5.80 6.06
C LYS A 29 5.69 -5.39 4.58
N HIS A 30 6.57 -4.50 4.12
CA HIS A 30 6.59 -4.08 2.72
C HIS A 30 7.16 -5.16 1.82
N ILE A 31 8.17 -5.88 2.27
CA ILE A 31 8.76 -6.99 1.54
C ILE A 31 7.69 -8.06 1.27
N ARG A 32 6.90 -8.42 2.29
CA ARG A 32 5.81 -9.38 2.12
C ARG A 32 4.77 -8.90 1.13
N LYS A 33 4.43 -7.62 1.19
CA LYS A 33 3.46 -7.02 0.27
C LYS A 33 3.99 -6.98 -1.16
N LEU A 34 5.23 -6.55 -1.32
CA LEU A 34 5.87 -6.47 -2.63
C LEU A 34 6.02 -7.84 -3.29
N ALA A 35 6.26 -8.89 -2.51
CA ALA A 35 6.38 -10.25 -3.03
C ALA A 35 5.10 -10.71 -3.74
N ASN A 36 3.95 -10.16 -3.36
CA ASN A 36 2.68 -10.46 -4.00
C ASN A 36 2.38 -9.57 -5.21
N LEU A 37 3.15 -8.49 -5.37
CA LEU A 37 2.90 -7.50 -6.43
C LEU A 37 3.84 -7.61 -7.61
N CYS A 38 5.06 -8.10 -7.39
CA CYS A 38 6.07 -8.21 -8.42
C CYS A 38 7.12 -9.24 -8.04
N ASP A 39 7.98 -9.55 -9.00
CA ASP A 39 9.13 -10.43 -8.76
C ASP A 39 10.22 -9.62 -8.06
N LEU A 40 10.66 -10.11 -6.92
CA LEU A 40 11.68 -9.44 -6.13
C LEU A 40 13.03 -10.12 -6.26
N GLU A 41 14.08 -9.29 -6.35
CA GLU A 41 15.45 -9.76 -6.24
C GLU A 41 15.88 -9.58 -4.78
N THR A 42 16.31 -10.65 -4.15
CA THR A 42 16.79 -10.60 -2.78
C THR A 42 18.23 -10.12 -2.77
N LEU A 43 18.48 -9.00 -2.11
CA LEU A 43 19.81 -8.41 -2.01
C LEU A 43 20.56 -8.91 -0.78
N GLU A 44 19.82 -9.09 0.33
CA GLU A 44 20.35 -9.62 1.57
C GLU A 44 19.31 -10.52 2.20
N GLU A 45 19.77 -11.55 2.87
CA GLU A 45 18.87 -12.44 3.63
C GLU A 45 19.50 -12.86 4.92
N GLU A 46 18.66 -13.26 5.88
CA GLU A 46 19.06 -13.75 7.17
C GLU A 46 18.14 -14.92 7.54
N ASP A 47 18.75 -16.07 7.86
CA ASP A 47 18.01 -17.30 8.20
C ASP A 47 16.96 -17.70 7.15
N GLY A 48 17.30 -17.52 5.87
CA GLY A 48 16.41 -17.85 4.76
C GLY A 48 15.32 -16.82 4.50
N ARG A 49 15.29 -15.71 5.24
CA ARG A 49 14.31 -14.65 5.07
C ARG A 49 14.96 -13.45 4.39
N PRO A 50 14.33 -12.90 3.35
CA PRO A 50 14.88 -11.71 2.72
C PRO A 50 14.79 -10.52 3.67
N THR A 51 15.92 -9.83 3.84
CA THR A 51 16.01 -8.63 4.67
C THR A 51 16.18 -7.37 3.86
N ALA A 52 16.62 -7.50 2.59
CA ALA A 52 16.69 -6.39 1.66
C ALA A 52 16.33 -6.90 0.28
N VAL A 53 15.43 -6.23 -0.38
CA VAL A 53 14.92 -6.64 -1.70
C VAL A 53 14.82 -5.44 -2.63
N LYS A 54 14.83 -5.72 -3.94
CA LYS A 54 14.50 -4.73 -4.95
C LYS A 54 13.59 -5.37 -5.99
N GLY A 55 12.84 -4.53 -6.67
CA GLY A 55 11.93 -4.99 -7.71
C GLY A 55 11.44 -3.85 -8.56
N ILE A 56 10.56 -4.17 -9.50
CA ILE A 56 9.99 -3.18 -10.41
C ILE A 56 8.47 -3.29 -10.33
N LEU A 57 7.82 -2.15 -10.09
CA LEU A 57 6.36 -2.06 -10.12
C LEU A 57 5.96 -1.28 -11.37
N GLN A 58 4.82 -1.64 -11.92
CA GLN A 58 4.25 -0.89 -13.04
C GLN A 58 3.70 0.44 -12.53
N GLU A 59 3.61 1.43 -13.41
CA GLU A 59 3.14 2.76 -13.03
C GLU A 59 1.84 2.73 -12.25
N LYS A 60 0.89 1.90 -12.68
CA LYS A 60 -0.45 1.85 -12.06
C LYS A 60 -0.47 1.12 -10.72
N GLN A 61 0.58 0.42 -10.37
CA GLN A 61 0.63 -0.30 -9.09
C GLN A 61 0.93 0.62 -7.92
N VAL A 62 1.43 1.82 -8.19
CA VAL A 62 1.69 2.83 -7.17
C VAL A 62 0.80 4.02 -7.43
N THR A 63 0.01 4.42 -6.45
CA THR A 63 -0.89 5.56 -6.57
C THR A 63 -0.61 6.56 -5.47
N MET A 64 -0.75 7.83 -5.81
CA MET A 64 -0.63 8.91 -4.85
C MET A 64 -2.04 9.39 -4.54
N LYS A 65 -2.49 9.10 -3.33
CA LYS A 65 -3.84 9.46 -2.92
C LYS A 65 -3.81 10.58 -1.91
N LYS A 66 -4.79 11.46 -2.00
CA LYS A 66 -4.98 12.47 -0.99
C LYS A 66 -5.35 11.77 0.32
N LEU A 67 -4.67 12.15 1.39
CA LEU A 67 -4.97 11.61 2.70
C LEU A 67 -6.36 12.08 3.13
N ARG A 68 -7.23 11.13 3.42
CA ARG A 68 -8.53 11.45 3.97
C ARG A 68 -8.41 11.62 5.48
N VAL A 69 -8.65 12.85 5.92
CA VAL A 69 -8.78 13.14 7.34
C VAL A 69 -10.28 13.24 7.59
N MET A 70 -10.85 12.25 8.24
CA MET A 70 -12.27 12.29 8.60
C MET A 70 -12.40 12.85 10.01
N THR A 71 -13.10 13.98 10.12
CA THR A 71 -13.51 14.50 11.40
C THR A 71 -14.63 13.61 11.95
N GLU A 72 -14.88 13.69 13.24
CA GLU A 72 -15.96 12.95 13.86
C GLU A 72 -17.30 13.26 13.20
N GLU A 73 -17.52 14.53 12.88
CA GLU A 73 -18.71 14.98 12.17
C GLU A 73 -18.85 14.31 10.79
N GLN A 74 -17.75 14.21 10.05
CA GLN A 74 -17.77 13.56 8.75
C GLN A 74 -18.06 12.07 8.87
N ARG A 75 -17.56 11.44 9.92
CA ARG A 75 -17.84 10.02 10.19
C ARG A 75 -19.31 9.80 10.45
N GLN A 76 -19.93 10.69 11.22
CA GLN A 76 -21.36 10.62 11.50
C GLN A 76 -22.19 10.78 10.23
N LYS A 77 -21.82 11.73 9.38
CA LYS A 77 -22.50 11.93 8.10
C LYS A 77 -22.38 10.72 7.19
N ALA A 78 -21.22 10.09 7.14
CA ALA A 78 -21.01 8.88 6.36
C ALA A 78 -21.87 7.73 6.86
N ALA A 79 -21.97 7.57 8.18
CA ALA A 79 -22.81 6.56 8.79
C ALA A 79 -24.27 6.80 8.49
N GLU A 80 -24.74 8.05 8.57
CA GLU A 80 -26.11 8.43 8.24
C GLU A 80 -26.42 8.15 6.76
N ARG A 81 -25.49 8.45 5.87
CA ARG A 81 -25.67 8.18 4.44
C ARG A 81 -25.87 6.71 4.18
N LEU A 82 -25.06 5.87 4.80
CA LEU A 82 -25.18 4.42 4.65
C LEU A 82 -26.50 3.92 5.19
N SER A 83 -26.92 4.44 6.32
CA SER A 83 -28.21 4.10 6.93
C SER A 83 -29.37 4.50 6.04
N LYS A 84 -29.34 5.73 5.51
CA LYS A 84 -30.38 6.21 4.59
C LYS A 84 -30.44 5.44 3.29
N ALA A 85 -29.28 5.11 2.72
CA ALA A 85 -29.20 4.33 1.50
C ALA A 85 -29.82 2.95 1.71
N ARG A 86 -29.55 2.33 2.85
CA ARG A 86 -30.11 1.05 3.21
C ARG A 86 -31.64 1.12 3.34
N ASN A 87 -32.13 2.14 4.01
CA ASN A 87 -33.56 2.36 4.19
C ASN A 87 -34.25 2.67 2.87
N THR A 88 -33.59 3.46 2.02
CA THR A 88 -34.12 3.81 0.70
C THR A 88 -34.28 2.58 -0.18
N VAL A 89 -33.28 1.68 -0.16
CA VAL A 89 -33.34 0.44 -0.93
C VAL A 89 -34.52 -0.44 -0.46
N ILE A 90 -34.71 -0.56 0.85
CA ILE A 90 -35.82 -1.31 1.44
C ILE A 90 -37.16 -0.70 1.01
N ASN A 91 -37.26 0.62 1.02
CA ASN A 91 -38.49 1.32 0.65
C ASN A 91 -38.79 1.21 -0.84
N ASN A 92 -37.76 1.17 -1.68
CA ASN A 92 -37.94 1.07 -3.13
C ASN A 92 -38.40 -0.30 -3.58
N GLU A 93 -38.23 -1.31 -2.77
CA GLU A 93 -38.71 -2.65 -3.08
C GLU A 93 -40.22 -2.79 -3.00
N LYS A 94 -40.87 -1.79 -2.49
CA LYS A 94 -42.35 -1.78 -2.46
C LYS A 94 -42.95 -1.47 -3.84
#